data_1d77b7f5c70dfa9e62afa7871ee1dec6
#
_entry.id   1d77b7f5c70dfa9e62afa7871ee1dec6
#
_cell.length_a   1.000
_cell.length_b   1.000
_cell.length_c   1.000
_cell.angle_alpha   90.00
_cell.angle_beta   90.00
_cell.angle_gamma   90.00
#
_symmetry.space_group_name_H-M   'P 1'
#
loop_
_entity.id
_entity.type
_entity.pdbx_description
1 polymer ?
#
loop_
_entity_poly.entity_id
_entity_poly.type
_entity_poly.pdbx_seq_one_letter_code
_entity_poly.pdbx_strand_id
1 'polypeptide(L)'
;MDEKSIRTSTKQRIIIGFIAVLLFVSTIMVYALIVLNGEKSKKGTAEQNAELKVLAKELDEKKKAKENAVKALNDKYFETLKSARSSIKSYNASRAQNDGLKTIDLSVGTGATLEKESKYLAYYFGWCSDESVFDSSFDDNNNPKSLKDPLDVTGSGSLITGWSDGLVGAKLGGVRELHIPSTLAYGDTKEICGGKNSPLYFVILPFEDEAYTKATQEYQTVYRKYLNLQSEIRGTGSLF
;
A
#
# COMPACT_ATOMS: atom_id res chain seq x y z
N MET A 1 28.70 -29.72 -9.89
CA MET A 1 28.10 -28.58 -9.18
C MET A 1 26.67 -28.44 -9.65
N ASP A 2 25.73 -28.99 -8.86
CA ASP A 2 24.30 -29.00 -9.23
C ASP A 2 23.68 -27.65 -8.96
N GLU A 3 23.20 -27.03 -10.01
CA GLU A 3 22.44 -25.79 -9.98
C GLU A 3 21.01 -26.13 -9.53
N LYS A 4 20.74 -25.98 -8.24
CA LYS A 4 19.45 -26.22 -7.63
C LYS A 4 18.48 -25.12 -8.08
N SER A 5 17.73 -25.36 -9.14
CA SER A 5 16.65 -24.51 -9.62
C SER A 5 15.61 -24.31 -8.50
N ILE A 6 15.51 -23.09 -7.99
CA ILE A 6 14.51 -22.69 -6.98
C ILE A 6 13.15 -22.68 -7.67
N ARG A 7 12.37 -23.76 -7.53
CA ARG A 7 10.98 -23.82 -8.02
C ARG A 7 10.06 -23.07 -7.05
N THR A 8 9.61 -21.89 -7.47
CA THR A 8 8.55 -21.18 -6.77
C THR A 8 7.25 -22.00 -6.75
N SER A 9 6.57 -22.06 -5.58
CA SER A 9 5.33 -22.83 -5.45
C SER A 9 4.21 -22.22 -6.30
N THR A 10 3.22 -23.01 -6.69
CA THR A 10 2.09 -22.58 -7.52
C THR A 10 1.32 -21.42 -6.87
N LYS A 11 1.23 -21.38 -5.52
CA LYS A 11 0.60 -20.29 -4.76
C LYS A 11 1.41 -18.99 -4.83
N GLN A 12 2.74 -19.06 -4.74
CA GLN A 12 3.61 -17.89 -4.91
C GLN A 12 3.55 -17.32 -6.34
N ARG A 13 3.42 -18.17 -7.36
CA ARG A 13 3.23 -17.74 -8.75
C ARG A 13 1.90 -17.01 -8.96
N ILE A 14 0.84 -17.41 -8.27
CA ILE A 14 -0.48 -16.76 -8.34
C ILE A 14 -0.44 -15.37 -7.66
N ILE A 15 0.23 -15.23 -6.51
CA ILE A 15 0.35 -13.96 -5.79
C ILE A 15 1.25 -12.97 -6.58
N ILE A 16 2.38 -13.43 -7.09
CA ILE A 16 3.26 -12.63 -7.95
C ILE A 16 2.53 -12.22 -9.24
N GLY A 17 1.74 -13.12 -9.83
CA GLY A 17 0.89 -12.82 -10.97
C GLY A 17 -0.15 -11.74 -10.68
N PHE A 18 -0.77 -11.75 -9.49
CA PHE A 18 -1.77 -10.74 -9.10
C PHE A 18 -1.15 -9.36 -8.86
N ILE A 19 0.03 -9.30 -8.24
CA ILE A 19 0.77 -8.04 -8.01
C ILE A 19 1.33 -7.49 -9.33
N ALA A 20 1.86 -8.34 -10.19
CA ALA A 20 2.33 -7.96 -11.52
C ALA A 20 1.17 -7.45 -12.39
N VAL A 21 -0.02 -8.07 -12.30
CA VAL A 21 -1.22 -7.62 -13.02
C VAL A 21 -1.71 -6.26 -12.50
N LEU A 22 -1.67 -5.99 -11.19
CA LEU A 22 -2.05 -4.68 -10.64
C LEU A 22 -1.07 -3.57 -11.04
N LEU A 23 0.23 -3.84 -11.04
CA LEU A 23 1.26 -2.88 -11.51
C LEU A 23 1.21 -2.71 -13.04
N PHE A 24 0.98 -3.78 -13.77
CA PHE A 24 0.85 -3.75 -15.24
C PHE A 24 -0.44 -3.05 -15.67
N VAL A 25 -1.55 -3.25 -14.96
CA VAL A 25 -2.82 -2.55 -15.21
C VAL A 25 -2.69 -1.06 -14.93
N SER A 26 -1.96 -0.64 -13.88
CA SER A 26 -1.76 0.79 -13.59
C SER A 26 -0.87 1.49 -14.63
N THR A 27 0.16 0.83 -15.14
CA THR A 27 1.05 1.41 -16.17
C THR A 27 0.49 1.28 -17.59
N ILE A 28 -0.15 0.15 -17.92
CA ILE A 28 -0.80 -0.03 -19.23
C ILE A 28 -2.05 0.84 -19.35
N MET A 29 -2.80 1.07 -18.27
CA MET A 29 -3.99 1.93 -18.33
C MET A 29 -3.63 3.37 -18.73
N VAL A 30 -2.53 3.92 -18.21
CA VAL A 30 -2.04 5.24 -18.60
C VAL A 30 -1.47 5.22 -20.04
N TYR A 31 -0.73 4.20 -20.41
CA TYR A 31 -0.17 4.08 -21.77
C TYR A 31 -1.24 3.71 -22.82
N ALA A 32 -2.16 2.80 -22.49
CA ALA A 32 -3.28 2.47 -23.38
C ALA A 32 -4.23 3.65 -23.56
N LEU A 33 -4.42 4.50 -22.55
CA LEU A 33 -5.21 5.73 -22.66
C LEU A 33 -4.55 6.76 -23.58
N ILE A 34 -3.22 6.81 -23.66
CA ILE A 34 -2.48 7.71 -24.56
C ILE A 34 -2.43 7.14 -26.00
N VAL A 35 -2.23 5.84 -26.14
CA VAL A 35 -2.03 5.18 -27.45
C VAL A 35 -3.35 4.77 -28.14
N LEU A 36 -4.36 4.34 -27.38
CA LEU A 36 -5.67 3.95 -27.96
C LEU A 36 -6.57 5.14 -28.32
N ASN A 37 -6.26 6.36 -27.85
CA ASN A 37 -6.99 7.58 -28.25
C ASN A 37 -6.63 8.11 -29.65
N GLY A 38 -5.61 7.54 -30.31
CA GLY A 38 -5.25 7.96 -31.68
C GLY A 38 -6.28 7.58 -32.76
N GLU A 39 -7.09 6.56 -32.58
CA GLU A 39 -7.88 6.03 -33.70
C GLU A 39 -9.41 5.94 -33.53
N LYS A 40 -10.02 6.19 -32.37
CA LYS A 40 -11.46 5.93 -32.19
C LYS A 40 -12.35 7.01 -31.57
N SER A 41 -11.88 8.21 -31.31
CA SER A 41 -12.71 9.29 -30.75
C SER A 41 -13.30 10.21 -31.80
N LYS A 42 -14.21 9.70 -32.63
CA LYS A 42 -15.07 10.52 -33.52
C LYS A 42 -16.40 10.96 -32.85
N LYS A 43 -16.57 10.73 -31.54
CA LYS A 43 -17.86 11.01 -30.86
C LYS A 43 -17.90 12.27 -29.99
N GLY A 44 -16.78 12.87 -29.63
CA GLY A 44 -16.75 14.13 -28.86
C GLY A 44 -16.73 15.37 -29.76
N THR A 45 -17.20 16.50 -29.24
CA THR A 45 -17.01 17.78 -29.90
C THR A 45 -15.53 18.15 -29.96
N ALA A 46 -15.13 19.06 -30.88
CA ALA A 46 -13.75 19.55 -30.94
C ALA A 46 -13.30 20.18 -29.62
N GLU A 47 -14.23 20.84 -28.92
CA GLU A 47 -14.00 21.46 -27.61
C GLU A 47 -13.72 20.42 -26.53
N GLN A 48 -14.54 19.38 -26.41
CA GLN A 48 -14.33 18.26 -25.45
C GLN A 48 -13.01 17.53 -25.69
N ASN A 49 -12.63 17.34 -26.94
CA ASN A 49 -11.36 16.72 -27.27
C ASN A 49 -10.15 17.64 -26.95
N ALA A 50 -10.30 18.96 -27.06
CA ALA A 50 -9.29 19.92 -26.65
C ALA A 50 -9.14 19.94 -25.12
N GLU A 51 -10.25 19.96 -24.38
CA GLU A 51 -10.27 19.90 -22.91
C GLU A 51 -9.63 18.57 -22.42
N LEU A 52 -9.94 17.44 -23.03
CA LEU A 52 -9.35 16.15 -22.68
C LEU A 52 -7.82 16.14 -22.81
N LYS A 53 -7.29 16.81 -23.85
CA LYS A 53 -5.83 16.98 -24.04
C LYS A 53 -5.21 17.83 -22.94
N VAL A 54 -5.89 18.92 -22.52
CA VAL A 54 -5.42 19.77 -21.43
C VAL A 54 -5.39 18.98 -20.11
N LEU A 55 -6.49 18.27 -19.80
CA LEU A 55 -6.56 17.42 -18.60
C LEU A 55 -5.53 16.29 -18.62
N ALA A 56 -5.25 15.70 -19.79
CA ALA A 56 -4.20 14.67 -19.91
C ALA A 56 -2.81 15.23 -19.58
N LYS A 57 -2.51 16.45 -20.01
CA LYS A 57 -1.23 17.13 -19.67
C LYS A 57 -1.16 17.46 -18.19
N GLU A 58 -2.22 18.04 -17.63
CA GLU A 58 -2.30 18.35 -16.20
C GLU A 58 -2.14 17.06 -15.36
N LEU A 59 -2.77 15.96 -15.77
CA LEU A 59 -2.66 14.65 -15.13
C LEU A 59 -1.21 14.14 -15.10
N ASP A 60 -0.47 14.27 -16.20
CA ASP A 60 0.95 13.89 -16.26
C ASP A 60 1.80 14.73 -15.30
N GLU A 61 1.54 16.05 -15.22
CA GLU A 61 2.23 16.96 -14.29
C GLU A 61 1.93 16.56 -12.82
N LYS A 62 0.65 16.31 -12.48
CA LYS A 62 0.27 15.89 -11.11
C LYS A 62 0.79 14.49 -10.76
N LYS A 63 0.84 13.59 -11.73
CA LYS A 63 1.46 12.27 -11.57
C LYS A 63 2.94 12.40 -11.21
N LYS A 64 3.70 13.20 -11.93
CA LYS A 64 5.12 13.46 -11.64
C LYS A 64 5.32 14.10 -10.26
N ALA A 65 4.45 15.02 -9.86
CA ALA A 65 4.50 15.61 -8.52
C ALA A 65 4.31 14.56 -7.43
N LYS A 66 3.33 13.66 -7.60
CA LYS A 66 3.10 12.53 -6.70
C LYS A 66 4.31 11.56 -6.67
N GLU A 67 4.85 11.21 -7.82
CA GLU A 67 6.04 10.33 -7.92
C GLU A 67 7.25 10.92 -7.20
N ASN A 68 7.47 12.23 -7.33
CA ASN A 68 8.53 12.94 -6.60
C ASN A 68 8.29 12.91 -5.08
N ALA A 69 7.05 13.07 -4.63
CA ALA A 69 6.72 12.96 -3.22
C ALA A 69 6.95 11.53 -2.70
N VAL A 70 6.54 10.50 -3.45
CA VAL A 70 6.83 9.09 -3.11
C VAL A 70 8.34 8.85 -3.03
N LYS A 71 9.12 9.40 -3.97
CA LYS A 71 10.58 9.30 -3.92
C LYS A 71 11.16 9.94 -2.67
N ALA A 72 10.70 11.12 -2.29
CA ALA A 72 11.14 11.79 -1.06
C ALA A 72 10.81 10.96 0.20
N LEU A 73 9.63 10.34 0.26
CA LEU A 73 9.27 9.41 1.34
C LEU A 73 10.17 8.17 1.35
N ASN A 74 10.46 7.63 0.18
CA ASN A 74 11.39 6.51 0.07
C ASN A 74 12.77 6.88 0.60
N ASP A 75 13.35 8.00 0.17
CA ASP A 75 14.65 8.47 0.62
C ASP A 75 14.68 8.69 2.15
N LYS A 76 13.54 9.09 2.74
CA LYS A 76 13.40 9.35 4.19
C LYS A 76 13.24 8.09 5.03
N TYR A 77 12.47 7.10 4.58
CA TYR A 77 11.99 6.00 5.43
C TYR A 77 12.48 4.62 5.03
N PHE A 78 13.02 4.43 3.83
CA PHE A 78 13.42 3.12 3.33
C PHE A 78 14.42 2.40 4.25
N GLU A 79 15.53 3.06 4.60
CA GLU A 79 16.57 2.44 5.44
C GLU A 79 16.06 2.18 6.87
N THR A 80 15.18 3.04 7.40
CA THR A 80 14.56 2.84 8.72
C THR A 80 13.70 1.58 8.71
N LEU A 81 12.81 1.43 7.74
CA LEU A 81 11.95 0.26 7.64
C LEU A 81 12.75 -1.01 7.30
N LYS A 82 13.76 -0.89 6.44
CA LYS A 82 14.63 -2.00 6.05
C LYS A 82 15.44 -2.53 7.23
N SER A 83 16.00 -1.64 8.07
CA SER A 83 16.74 -2.07 9.26
C SER A 83 15.84 -2.76 10.29
N ALA A 84 14.58 -2.36 10.40
CA ALA A 84 13.60 -3.00 11.27
C ALA A 84 13.23 -4.43 10.86
N ARG A 85 13.63 -4.90 9.65
CA ARG A 85 13.44 -6.31 9.23
C ARG A 85 14.18 -7.31 10.12
N SER A 86 15.17 -6.89 10.90
CA SER A 86 15.80 -7.72 11.92
C SER A 86 14.83 -8.17 13.03
N SER A 87 13.64 -7.57 13.13
CA SER A 87 12.54 -8.02 14.00
C SER A 87 11.84 -9.28 13.51
N ILE A 88 11.97 -9.64 12.22
CA ILE A 88 11.37 -10.87 11.69
C ILE A 88 12.02 -12.06 12.37
N LYS A 89 11.22 -12.79 13.15
CA LYS A 89 11.62 -13.96 13.92
C LYS A 89 10.48 -14.98 13.94
N SER A 90 10.83 -16.23 14.16
CA SER A 90 9.85 -17.27 14.44
C SER A 90 9.22 -17.07 15.82
N TYR A 91 7.92 -17.26 15.90
CA TYR A 91 7.16 -17.17 17.13
C TYR A 91 6.33 -18.43 17.36
N ASN A 92 6.10 -18.77 18.62
CA ASN A 92 5.16 -19.83 18.98
C ASN A 92 3.72 -19.31 18.81
N ALA A 93 3.03 -19.79 17.78
CA ALA A 93 1.68 -19.35 17.43
C ALA A 93 0.66 -19.53 18.58
N SER A 94 0.72 -20.64 19.31
CA SER A 94 -0.19 -20.90 20.43
C SER A 94 0.04 -19.91 21.57
N ARG A 95 1.30 -19.57 21.86
CA ARG A 95 1.64 -18.57 22.89
C ARG A 95 1.14 -17.17 22.47
N ALA A 96 1.35 -16.77 21.23
CA ALA A 96 0.88 -15.48 20.73
C ALA A 96 -0.65 -15.32 20.84
N GLN A 97 -1.42 -16.39 20.70
CA GLN A 97 -2.87 -16.37 20.91
C GLN A 97 -3.27 -16.13 22.36
N ASN A 98 -2.50 -16.66 23.31
CA ASN A 98 -2.79 -16.58 24.76
C ASN A 98 -2.29 -15.26 25.38
N ASP A 99 -1.17 -14.71 24.87
CA ASP A 99 -0.56 -13.50 25.41
C ASP A 99 -1.35 -12.21 25.09
N GLY A 100 -2.35 -12.29 24.20
CA GLY A 100 -3.12 -11.13 23.75
C GLY A 100 -2.34 -10.19 22.82
N LEU A 101 -2.84 -8.98 22.65
CA LEU A 101 -2.17 -7.94 21.86
C LEU A 101 -0.91 -7.46 22.58
N LYS A 102 0.23 -7.55 21.91
CA LYS A 102 1.50 -7.04 22.42
C LYS A 102 2.08 -5.97 21.50
N THR A 103 2.61 -4.90 22.11
CA THR A 103 3.24 -3.79 21.41
C THR A 103 4.68 -3.60 21.89
N ILE A 104 5.61 -3.31 20.98
CA ILE A 104 7.02 -3.07 21.28
C ILE A 104 7.47 -1.87 20.45
N ASP A 105 7.88 -0.79 21.11
CA ASP A 105 8.49 0.34 20.42
C ASP A 105 9.94 0.01 20.06
N LEU A 106 10.22 -0.18 18.77
CA LEU A 106 11.58 -0.36 18.25
C LEU A 106 12.31 0.99 18.21
N SER A 107 11.57 2.06 17.93
CA SER A 107 12.01 3.44 18.10
C SER A 107 10.82 4.33 18.42
N VAL A 108 11.02 5.30 19.30
CA VAL A 108 9.99 6.27 19.65
C VAL A 108 10.07 7.46 18.70
N GLY A 109 8.96 7.80 18.06
CA GLY A 109 8.85 8.97 17.19
C GLY A 109 8.82 10.29 17.98
N THR A 110 8.97 11.39 17.25
CA THR A 110 8.92 12.75 17.82
C THR A 110 7.63 13.50 17.45
N GLY A 111 6.79 12.91 16.60
CA GLY A 111 5.54 13.51 16.15
C GLY A 111 4.39 13.35 17.16
N ALA A 112 3.17 13.66 16.71
CA ALA A 112 1.97 13.54 17.52
C ALA A 112 1.75 12.08 17.99
N THR A 113 1.12 11.95 19.16
CA THR A 113 0.72 10.64 19.68
C THR A 113 -0.57 10.19 18.98
N LEU A 114 -0.59 8.95 18.53
CA LEU A 114 -1.74 8.35 17.87
C LEU A 114 -2.83 7.98 18.86
N GLU A 115 -4.05 8.36 18.53
CA GLU A 115 -5.29 7.94 19.17
C GLU A 115 -6.02 6.95 18.26
N LYS A 116 -7.11 6.33 18.74
CA LYS A 116 -7.84 5.29 18.02
C LYS A 116 -8.33 5.72 16.63
N GLU A 117 -8.77 6.97 16.49
CA GLU A 117 -9.33 7.54 15.25
C GLU A 117 -8.33 8.44 14.50
N SER A 118 -7.07 8.41 14.86
CA SER A 118 -6.04 9.21 14.20
C SER A 118 -5.92 8.81 12.73
N LYS A 119 -5.70 9.82 11.89
CA LYS A 119 -5.40 9.65 10.47
C LYS A 119 -3.90 9.76 10.29
N TYR A 120 -3.32 8.87 9.50
CA TYR A 120 -1.88 8.86 9.25
C TYR A 120 -1.55 8.05 8.00
N LEU A 121 -0.36 8.22 7.49
CA LEU A 121 0.25 7.35 6.51
C LEU A 121 1.09 6.29 7.22
N ALA A 122 1.21 5.10 6.64
CA ALA A 122 2.04 4.07 7.23
C ALA A 122 2.87 3.32 6.19
N TYR A 123 4.12 3.05 6.55
CA TYR A 123 4.91 1.98 5.96
C TYR A 123 4.97 0.80 6.93
N TYR A 124 4.97 -0.41 6.39
CA TYR A 124 4.92 -1.60 7.22
C TYR A 124 5.45 -2.84 6.52
N PHE A 125 5.65 -3.87 7.27
CA PHE A 125 5.69 -5.26 6.81
C PHE A 125 5.04 -6.17 7.85
N GLY A 126 4.36 -7.21 7.37
CA GLY A 126 3.69 -8.22 8.20
C GLY A 126 4.24 -9.60 7.90
N TRP A 127 4.44 -10.41 8.93
CA TRP A 127 4.94 -11.78 8.80
C TRP A 127 4.18 -12.78 9.68
N CYS A 128 4.34 -14.03 9.35
CA CYS A 128 3.76 -15.16 10.01
C CYS A 128 4.68 -15.73 11.10
N SER A 129 4.19 -16.66 11.91
CA SER A 129 4.99 -17.31 12.97
C SER A 129 6.21 -18.07 12.45
N ASP A 130 6.25 -18.41 11.17
CA ASP A 130 7.34 -19.09 10.46
C ASP A 130 8.28 -18.14 9.70
N GLU A 131 8.26 -16.85 10.02
CA GLU A 131 9.04 -15.77 9.38
C GLU A 131 8.60 -15.41 7.95
N SER A 132 7.64 -16.12 7.36
CA SER A 132 7.17 -15.78 6.02
C SER A 132 6.46 -14.43 5.99
N VAL A 133 6.95 -13.50 5.15
CA VAL A 133 6.33 -12.19 4.96
C VAL A 133 5.13 -12.33 4.05
N PHE A 134 3.94 -11.97 4.53
CA PHE A 134 2.69 -12.09 3.78
C PHE A 134 2.27 -10.77 3.10
N ASP A 135 2.72 -9.64 3.64
CA ASP A 135 2.41 -8.31 3.08
C ASP A 135 3.46 -7.28 3.50
N SER A 136 3.72 -6.30 2.65
CA SER A 136 4.64 -5.21 2.99
C SER A 136 4.54 -4.00 2.06
N SER A 137 5.07 -2.89 2.54
CA SER A 137 5.32 -1.67 1.77
C SER A 137 6.54 -1.76 0.85
N PHE A 138 7.35 -2.81 0.92
CA PHE A 138 8.50 -2.98 0.03
C PHE A 138 8.09 -3.39 -1.38
N ASP A 139 8.85 -2.96 -2.39
CA ASP A 139 8.70 -3.38 -3.78
C ASP A 139 8.94 -4.87 -3.98
N ASP A 140 9.92 -5.42 -3.25
CA ASP A 140 10.26 -6.85 -3.19
C ASP A 140 10.54 -7.26 -1.74
N ASN A 141 9.85 -8.30 -1.27
CA ASN A 141 10.00 -8.80 0.10
C ASN A 141 11.36 -9.48 0.35
N ASN A 142 11.99 -10.05 -0.66
CA ASN A 142 13.25 -10.78 -0.51
C ASN A 142 14.48 -9.87 -0.68
N ASN A 143 14.41 -8.93 -1.63
CA ASN A 143 15.50 -8.01 -1.95
C ASN A 143 14.96 -6.58 -2.16
N PRO A 144 14.52 -5.90 -1.08
CA PRO A 144 13.89 -4.60 -1.19
C PRO A 144 14.86 -3.53 -1.69
N LYS A 145 14.42 -2.76 -2.69
CA LYS A 145 15.15 -1.64 -3.28
C LYS A 145 14.44 -0.31 -3.09
N SER A 146 13.13 -0.37 -2.86
CA SER A 146 12.29 0.81 -2.65
C SER A 146 11.02 0.48 -1.87
N LEU A 147 10.31 1.54 -1.49
CA LEU A 147 8.97 1.47 -0.90
C LEU A 147 7.93 1.81 -1.97
N LYS A 148 6.78 1.14 -1.90
CA LYS A 148 5.56 1.48 -2.63
C LYS A 148 4.94 2.78 -2.10
N ASP A 149 3.79 3.17 -2.64
CA ASP A 149 2.94 4.20 -2.02
C ASP A 149 2.62 3.78 -0.57
N PRO A 150 2.62 4.73 0.39
CA PRO A 150 2.26 4.41 1.77
C PRO A 150 0.79 4.02 1.87
N LEU A 151 0.48 3.21 2.88
CA LEU A 151 -0.90 2.96 3.27
C LEU A 151 -1.50 4.23 3.86
N ASP A 152 -2.63 4.67 3.31
CA ASP A 152 -3.38 5.82 3.83
C ASP A 152 -4.44 5.33 4.84
N VAL A 153 -4.23 5.65 6.11
CA VAL A 153 -5.13 5.28 7.20
C VAL A 153 -6.00 6.48 7.52
N THR A 154 -7.06 6.67 6.75
CA THR A 154 -8.00 7.80 6.88
C THR A 154 -9.35 7.43 7.49
N GLY A 155 -9.57 6.16 7.84
CA GLY A 155 -10.84 5.70 8.39
C GLY A 155 -10.76 4.37 9.13
N SER A 156 -11.64 4.18 10.07
CA SER A 156 -11.69 3.07 11.03
C SER A 156 -12.16 1.71 10.45
N GLY A 157 -12.39 1.59 9.16
CA GLY A 157 -13.10 0.42 8.61
C GLY A 157 -12.25 -0.61 7.87
N SER A 158 -10.98 -0.35 7.58
CA SER A 158 -10.17 -1.18 6.67
C SER A 158 -9.04 -1.97 7.33
N LEU A 159 -8.76 -1.73 8.60
CA LEU A 159 -7.68 -2.37 9.33
C LEU A 159 -8.23 -3.39 10.35
N ILE A 160 -7.44 -4.42 10.60
CA ILE A 160 -7.71 -5.35 11.71
C ILE A 160 -7.65 -4.63 13.05
N THR A 161 -8.48 -5.06 14.00
CA THR A 161 -8.61 -4.42 15.33
C THR A 161 -7.26 -4.32 16.04
N GLY A 162 -6.45 -5.38 15.97
CA GLY A 162 -5.13 -5.40 16.61
C GLY A 162 -4.14 -4.36 16.06
N TRP A 163 -4.28 -3.94 14.80
CA TRP A 163 -3.49 -2.84 14.25
C TRP A 163 -3.94 -1.51 14.86
N SER A 164 -5.24 -1.22 14.81
CA SER A 164 -5.78 0.04 15.30
C SER A 164 -5.53 0.22 16.80
N ASP A 165 -5.82 -0.80 17.59
CA ASP A 165 -5.61 -0.77 19.05
C ASP A 165 -4.12 -0.79 19.40
N GLY A 166 -3.29 -1.51 18.64
CA GLY A 166 -1.84 -1.62 18.87
C GLY A 166 -1.06 -0.34 18.59
N LEU A 167 -1.59 0.55 17.75
CA LEU A 167 -0.94 1.83 17.48
C LEU A 167 -1.37 2.97 18.41
N VAL A 168 -2.40 2.78 19.22
CA VAL A 168 -2.73 3.78 20.26
C VAL A 168 -1.53 4.04 21.16
N GLY A 169 -1.21 5.32 21.37
CA GLY A 169 -0.05 5.76 22.15
C GLY A 169 1.29 5.73 21.41
N ALA A 170 1.36 5.20 20.18
CA ALA A 170 2.54 5.35 19.33
C ALA A 170 2.71 6.82 18.92
N LYS A 171 3.95 7.25 18.68
CA LYS A 171 4.22 8.59 18.13
C LYS A 171 4.58 8.50 16.65
N LEU A 172 4.07 9.45 15.88
CA LEU A 172 4.40 9.57 14.46
C LEU A 172 5.91 9.69 14.26
N GLY A 173 6.42 9.01 13.23
CA GLY A 173 7.85 8.89 12.93
C GLY A 173 8.59 7.84 13.74
N GLY A 174 7.92 7.16 14.70
CA GLY A 174 8.45 6.00 15.40
C GLY A 174 8.27 4.70 14.62
N VAL A 175 8.80 3.62 15.16
CA VAL A 175 8.63 2.26 14.62
C VAL A 175 8.13 1.36 15.73
N ARG A 176 6.98 0.72 15.52
CA ARG A 176 6.36 -0.18 16.51
C ARG A 176 6.16 -1.56 15.91
N GLU A 177 6.53 -2.57 16.68
CA GLU A 177 6.22 -3.97 16.41
C GLU A 177 4.94 -4.36 17.14
N LEU A 178 4.05 -5.07 16.45
CA LEU A 178 2.80 -5.60 16.99
C LEU A 178 2.79 -7.13 16.90
N HIS A 179 2.38 -7.80 17.99
CA HIS A 179 2.00 -9.20 17.97
C HIS A 179 0.49 -9.26 18.18
N ILE A 180 -0.23 -9.73 17.18
CA ILE A 180 -1.68 -9.65 17.12
C ILE A 180 -2.25 -11.07 17.15
N PRO A 181 -3.01 -11.45 18.20
CA PRO A 181 -3.71 -12.72 18.21
C PRO A 181 -4.78 -12.77 17.12
N SER A 182 -5.13 -13.96 16.66
CA SER A 182 -6.08 -14.11 15.55
C SER A 182 -7.44 -13.46 15.80
N THR A 183 -7.89 -13.42 17.06
CA THR A 183 -9.17 -12.79 17.48
C THR A 183 -9.21 -11.28 17.22
N LEU A 184 -8.05 -10.63 17.16
CA LEU A 184 -7.89 -9.22 16.83
C LEU A 184 -7.37 -9.03 15.38
N ALA A 185 -7.21 -10.11 14.62
CA ALA A 185 -6.82 -10.15 13.22
C ALA A 185 -7.99 -10.65 12.36
N TYR A 186 -7.80 -11.72 11.61
CA TYR A 186 -8.82 -12.25 10.69
C TYR A 186 -9.62 -13.42 11.26
N GLY A 187 -9.28 -13.98 12.42
CA GLY A 187 -9.98 -15.10 13.02
C GLY A 187 -10.10 -16.26 12.04
N ASP A 188 -11.32 -16.79 11.93
CA ASP A 188 -11.69 -17.87 11.02
C ASP A 188 -12.20 -17.39 9.64
N THR A 189 -12.24 -16.07 9.41
CA THR A 189 -12.83 -15.48 8.19
C THR A 189 -11.88 -15.51 7.00
N LYS A 190 -10.57 -15.53 7.24
CA LYS A 190 -9.54 -15.50 6.19
C LYS A 190 -8.43 -16.50 6.47
N GLU A 191 -8.02 -17.23 5.43
CA GLU A 191 -6.82 -18.05 5.48
C GLU A 191 -5.59 -17.17 5.18
N ILE A 192 -4.70 -17.08 6.17
CA ILE A 192 -3.45 -16.35 6.08
C ILE A 192 -2.41 -17.11 6.91
N CYS A 193 -1.13 -17.00 6.60
CA CYS A 193 -0.09 -17.70 7.35
C CYS A 193 -0.29 -19.23 7.44
N GLY A 194 -0.75 -19.83 6.35
CA GLY A 194 -0.94 -21.28 6.27
C GLY A 194 -2.27 -21.80 6.83
N GLY A 195 -3.15 -20.95 7.37
CA GLY A 195 -4.45 -21.37 7.87
C GLY A 195 -5.30 -20.25 8.46
N LYS A 196 -6.49 -20.65 8.93
CA LYS A 196 -7.36 -19.78 9.73
C LYS A 196 -6.84 -19.66 11.16
N ASN A 197 -7.33 -18.66 11.87
CA ASN A 197 -6.96 -18.40 13.26
C ASN A 197 -5.44 -18.27 13.50
N SER A 198 -4.71 -17.73 12.53
CA SER A 198 -3.28 -17.47 12.64
C SER A 198 -3.01 -16.12 13.31
N PRO A 199 -2.09 -16.05 14.29
CA PRO A 199 -1.60 -14.78 14.81
C PRO A 199 -0.74 -14.08 13.75
N LEU A 200 -0.71 -12.78 13.80
CA LEU A 200 0.04 -11.95 12.85
C LEU A 200 1.03 -11.05 13.58
N TYR A 201 2.13 -10.79 12.93
CA TYR A 201 3.17 -9.90 13.42
C TYR A 201 3.38 -8.78 12.41
N PHE A 202 3.56 -7.56 12.90
CA PHE A 202 3.81 -6.40 12.06
C PHE A 202 4.91 -5.52 12.65
N VAL A 203 5.67 -4.90 11.79
CA VAL A 203 6.38 -3.66 12.09
C VAL A 203 5.71 -2.55 11.31
N ILE A 204 5.42 -1.45 11.99
CA ILE A 204 4.69 -0.31 11.43
C ILE A 204 5.45 0.97 11.75
N LEU A 205 5.61 1.81 10.74
CA LEU A 205 6.15 3.17 10.82
C LEU A 205 5.02 4.13 10.42
N PRO A 206 4.26 4.67 11.39
CA PRO A 206 3.24 5.67 11.13
C PRO A 206 3.87 7.05 10.98
N PHE A 207 3.38 7.86 10.03
CA PHE A 207 3.87 9.21 9.79
C PHE A 207 2.80 10.09 9.14
N GLU A 208 3.06 11.38 9.07
CA GLU A 208 2.33 12.34 8.26
C GLU A 208 3.30 12.97 7.24
N ASP A 209 2.78 13.29 6.06
CA ASP A 209 3.50 14.03 5.05
C ASP A 209 2.51 14.86 4.21
N GLU A 210 2.51 16.16 4.44
CA GLU A 210 1.61 17.10 3.79
C GLU A 210 1.88 17.17 2.28
N ALA A 211 3.15 17.12 1.86
CA ALA A 211 3.53 17.20 0.46
C ALA A 211 3.00 16.00 -0.33
N TYR A 212 3.16 14.78 0.20
CA TYR A 212 2.61 13.57 -0.39
C TYR A 212 1.07 13.59 -0.41
N THR A 213 0.44 13.95 0.71
CA THR A 213 -1.03 14.00 0.83
C THR A 213 -1.61 14.96 -0.19
N LYS A 214 -1.05 16.18 -0.29
CA LYS A 214 -1.47 17.20 -1.26
C LYS A 214 -1.27 16.72 -2.70
N ALA A 215 -0.08 16.22 -3.04
CA ALA A 215 0.21 15.75 -4.40
C ALA A 215 -0.71 14.60 -4.81
N THR A 216 -1.03 13.69 -3.88
CA THR A 216 -1.95 12.56 -4.11
C THR A 216 -3.38 13.05 -4.32
N GLN A 217 -3.88 13.99 -3.51
CA GLN A 217 -5.21 14.56 -3.65
C GLN A 217 -5.38 15.34 -4.97
N GLU A 218 -4.38 16.13 -5.33
CA GLU A 218 -4.37 16.85 -6.61
C GLU A 218 -4.38 15.89 -7.80
N TYR A 219 -3.53 14.86 -7.78
CA TYR A 219 -3.52 13.83 -8.80
C TYR A 219 -4.89 13.14 -8.93
N GLN A 220 -5.47 12.69 -7.81
CA GLN A 220 -6.78 12.02 -7.80
C GLN A 220 -7.90 12.92 -8.29
N THR A 221 -7.84 14.22 -8.00
CA THR A 221 -8.85 15.20 -8.44
C THR A 221 -8.82 15.36 -9.96
N VAL A 222 -7.64 15.54 -10.54
CA VAL A 222 -7.49 15.67 -12.00
C VAL A 222 -7.82 14.35 -12.70
N TYR A 223 -7.40 13.21 -12.12
CA TYR A 223 -7.70 11.89 -12.65
C TYR A 223 -9.20 11.62 -12.75
N ARG A 224 -9.98 11.97 -11.71
CA ARG A 224 -11.44 11.85 -11.74
C ARG A 224 -12.08 12.74 -12.81
N LYS A 225 -11.64 13.99 -12.94
CA LYS A 225 -12.11 14.89 -14.01
C LYS A 225 -11.84 14.31 -15.40
N TYR A 226 -10.62 13.80 -15.61
CA TYR A 226 -10.22 13.17 -16.86
C TYR A 226 -11.09 11.97 -17.20
N LEU A 227 -11.33 11.06 -16.25
CA LEU A 227 -12.18 9.88 -16.45
C LEU A 227 -13.64 10.25 -16.76
N ASN A 228 -14.20 11.25 -16.04
CA ASN A 228 -15.57 11.72 -16.27
C ASN A 228 -15.73 12.26 -17.69
N LEU A 229 -14.87 13.18 -18.11
CA LEU A 229 -14.92 13.74 -19.46
C LEU A 229 -14.74 12.65 -20.53
N GLN A 230 -13.84 11.70 -20.30
CA GLN A 230 -13.64 10.58 -21.20
C GLN A 230 -14.89 9.69 -21.30
N SER A 231 -15.61 9.46 -20.19
CA SER A 231 -16.86 8.68 -20.17
C SER A 231 -18.00 9.41 -20.89
N GLU A 232 -18.10 10.72 -20.74
CA GLU A 232 -19.06 11.57 -21.45
C GLU A 232 -18.86 11.50 -22.95
N ILE A 233 -17.61 11.67 -23.42
CA ILE A 233 -17.25 11.59 -24.84
C ILE A 233 -17.58 10.21 -25.42
N ARG A 234 -17.43 9.13 -24.63
CA ARG A 234 -17.75 7.77 -25.06
C ARG A 234 -19.24 7.45 -25.03
N GLY A 235 -20.06 8.28 -24.41
CA GLY A 235 -21.51 8.08 -24.24
C GLY A 235 -21.84 6.93 -23.26
N THR A 236 -20.96 6.63 -22.30
CA THR A 236 -21.17 5.57 -21.30
C THR A 236 -21.78 6.08 -19.99
N GLY A 237 -22.11 7.38 -19.90
CA GLY A 237 -22.62 8.00 -18.65
C GLY A 237 -21.58 8.02 -17.52
N SER A 238 -21.84 8.85 -16.50
CA SER A 238 -20.98 8.94 -15.31
C SER A 238 -20.83 7.56 -14.65
N LEU A 239 -19.60 7.17 -14.39
CA LEU A 239 -19.27 5.91 -13.70
C LEU A 239 -19.32 6.04 -12.15
N PHE A 240 -19.78 7.21 -11.62
CA PHE A 240 -19.82 7.48 -10.17
C PHE A 240 -21.08 8.24 -9.77
#